data_0e26bcd64c81cb423b8721fe1d7216bb
#
_entry.id   0e26bcd64c81cb423b8721fe1d7216bb
#
_cell.length_a   1.000
_cell.length_b   1.000
_cell.length_c   1.000
_cell.angle_alpha   90.00
_cell.angle_beta   90.00
_cell.angle_gamma   90.00
#
_symmetry.space_group_name_H-M   'P 1'
#
loop_
_entity.id
_entity.type
_entity.pdbx_description
1 polymer ?
#
loop_
_entity_poly.entity_id
_entity_poly.type
_entity_poly.pdbx_seq_one_letter_code
_entity_poly.pdbx_strand_id
1 'polypeptide(L)'
;IGLILLYSDQQWNHSISVTTTKKDSNPNVALRVATQILIYEIVCGLRDPSSFNRNSSNECGTSGDVFYNAAAASVSGFTSCYNSLVSAIQSAKKIPSFCGSSSSNAPTIQLSGDTGSAYDSNGVLSNFSFSNGNGARFSKSGNTLNITKTGSISESTVFTATRYLPSASNSSYNVWYMSGSSYQTTISLYNAGSSGLNAYFKIKAPSLGNISLTKTTEDGNNLSGWKFGIYSDAACTNLVSGPYTTNSNGKLSVSGLTAGTYYVKELGNTDSNIDALYSCASTNPQRVTITSGRTTSVSFYNKRNTGSVQLMKKTNTGENLGGWKIGLYT
;
A
#
# COMPACT_ATOMS: atom_id res chain seq x y z
N ILE A 1 -25.37 17.80 9.59
CA ILE A 1 -25.92 19.18 9.62
C ILE A 1 -24.80 20.17 9.28
N GLY A 2 -23.65 20.16 9.95
CA GLY A 2 -22.56 21.11 9.72
C GLY A 2 -22.16 21.28 8.25
N LEU A 3 -22.03 20.17 7.50
CA LEU A 3 -21.74 20.23 6.06
C LEU A 3 -22.86 20.89 5.24
N ILE A 4 -24.13 20.65 5.62
CA ILE A 4 -25.27 21.28 4.95
C ILE A 4 -25.16 22.81 5.09
N LEU A 5 -24.92 23.29 6.31
CA LEU A 5 -24.80 24.71 6.61
C LEU A 5 -23.57 25.33 5.93
N LEU A 6 -22.43 24.63 5.95
CA LEU A 6 -21.20 25.09 5.32
C LEU A 6 -21.37 25.25 3.80
N TYR A 7 -21.87 24.24 3.10
CA TYR A 7 -22.05 24.30 1.66
C TYR A 7 -23.18 25.24 1.23
N SER A 8 -24.19 25.39 2.09
CA SER A 8 -25.22 26.41 1.91
C SER A 8 -24.63 27.81 2.01
N ASP A 9 -23.78 28.08 3.01
CA ASP A 9 -23.11 29.37 3.17
C ASP A 9 -22.14 29.68 2.02
N GLN A 10 -21.39 28.69 1.53
CA GLN A 10 -20.52 28.86 0.37
C GLN A 10 -21.25 29.19 -0.94
N GLN A 11 -22.48 28.71 -1.11
CA GLN A 11 -23.32 29.04 -2.25
C GLN A 11 -24.04 30.39 -2.07
N TRP A 12 -24.03 30.91 -0.85
CA TRP A 12 -24.61 32.19 -0.52
C TRP A 12 -23.68 33.33 -0.99
N ASN A 13 -24.04 34.00 -2.05
CA ASN A 13 -23.28 35.16 -2.50
C ASN A 13 -23.53 36.34 -1.55
N HIS A 14 -22.51 36.78 -0.80
CA HIS A 14 -22.56 37.77 0.27
C HIS A 14 -23.05 39.19 -0.14
N SER A 15 -23.49 39.39 -1.39
CA SER A 15 -23.87 40.69 -1.94
C SER A 15 -25.36 40.90 -2.05
N ILE A 16 -26.19 40.26 -1.22
CA ILE A 16 -27.63 40.47 -1.34
C ILE A 16 -28.19 41.30 -0.18
N SER A 17 -28.49 42.54 -0.50
CA SER A 17 -29.38 43.40 0.24
C SER A 17 -30.80 42.79 0.26
N VAL A 18 -31.27 42.42 1.43
CA VAL A 18 -32.63 41.88 1.60
C VAL A 18 -33.63 43.01 1.42
N THR A 19 -34.13 43.19 0.22
CA THR A 19 -35.33 43.97 -0.03
C THR A 19 -36.54 43.03 -0.08
N THR A 20 -37.37 43.13 0.91
CA THR A 20 -38.49 42.25 1.22
C THR A 20 -39.76 42.51 0.38
N THR A 21 -39.71 42.47 -0.93
CA THR A 21 -40.97 42.63 -1.70
C THR A 21 -40.93 42.00 -3.11
N LYS A 22 -40.55 40.76 -3.26
CA LYS A 22 -41.06 39.94 -4.38
C LYS A 22 -40.91 38.48 -4.09
N LYS A 23 -42.04 37.78 -3.94
CA LYS A 23 -42.15 36.34 -4.12
C LYS A 23 -41.53 36.00 -5.45
N ASP A 24 -40.75 34.89 -5.48
CA ASP A 24 -40.56 34.00 -6.61
C ASP A 24 -39.36 34.15 -7.54
N SER A 25 -38.42 35.07 -7.33
CA SER A 25 -37.21 35.09 -8.16
C SER A 25 -35.89 35.25 -7.41
N ASN A 26 -35.91 35.13 -6.08
CA ASN A 26 -34.68 35.21 -5.28
C ASN A 26 -34.04 33.86 -5.15
N PRO A 27 -32.85 33.58 -5.78
CA PRO A 27 -32.17 32.30 -5.66
C PRO A 27 -31.84 31.90 -4.23
N ASN A 28 -31.84 32.84 -3.30
CA ASN A 28 -31.64 32.62 -1.89
C ASN A 28 -32.81 31.90 -1.20
N VAL A 29 -34.03 32.11 -1.68
CA VAL A 29 -35.22 31.41 -1.13
C VAL A 29 -35.09 29.91 -1.43
N ALA A 30 -34.76 29.57 -2.66
CA ALA A 30 -34.54 28.17 -3.08
C ALA A 30 -33.43 27.51 -2.27
N LEU A 31 -32.30 28.18 -2.08
CA LEU A 31 -31.18 27.68 -1.30
C LEU A 31 -31.54 27.49 0.19
N ARG A 32 -32.22 28.45 0.79
CA ARG A 32 -32.67 28.38 2.19
C ARG A 32 -33.65 27.24 2.40
N VAL A 33 -34.65 27.09 1.52
CA VAL A 33 -35.62 26.00 1.59
C VAL A 33 -34.94 24.64 1.41
N ALA A 34 -34.00 24.52 0.43
CA ALA A 34 -33.22 23.31 0.23
C ALA A 34 -32.39 22.95 1.46
N THR A 35 -31.76 23.94 2.09
CA THR A 35 -30.97 23.77 3.32
C THR A 35 -31.86 23.25 4.48
N GLN A 36 -33.02 23.86 4.69
CA GLN A 36 -33.95 23.45 5.73
C GLN A 36 -34.48 22.03 5.51
N ILE A 37 -34.83 21.68 4.28
CA ILE A 37 -35.31 20.32 3.96
C ILE A 37 -34.20 19.29 4.18
N LEU A 38 -32.96 19.54 3.77
CA LEU A 38 -31.85 18.64 4.03
C LEU A 38 -31.57 18.46 5.53
N ILE A 39 -31.68 19.52 6.33
CA ILE A 39 -31.53 19.43 7.79
C ILE A 39 -32.67 18.58 8.37
N TYR A 40 -33.89 18.84 7.92
CA TYR A 40 -35.07 18.07 8.35
C TYR A 40 -34.91 16.58 8.02
N GLU A 41 -34.50 16.24 6.80
CA GLU A 41 -34.23 14.86 6.39
C GLU A 41 -33.26 14.14 7.33
N ILE A 42 -32.17 14.82 7.75
CA ILE A 42 -31.19 14.26 8.67
C ILE A 42 -31.80 14.07 10.07
N VAL A 43 -32.49 15.08 10.58
CA VAL A 43 -33.05 15.05 11.93
C VAL A 43 -34.14 13.99 12.04
N CYS A 44 -34.95 13.81 11.00
CA CYS A 44 -36.02 12.83 10.95
C CYS A 44 -35.56 11.42 10.51
N GLY A 45 -34.28 11.23 10.24
CA GLY A 45 -33.74 9.93 9.82
C GLY A 45 -34.07 9.55 8.37
N LEU A 46 -34.60 10.49 7.57
CA LEU A 46 -34.92 10.28 6.15
C LEU A 46 -33.66 10.26 5.27
N ARG A 47 -32.56 10.76 5.78
CA ARG A 47 -31.24 10.78 5.12
C ARG A 47 -30.17 10.26 6.05
N ASP A 48 -29.40 9.31 5.58
CA ASP A 48 -28.25 8.75 6.33
C ASP A 48 -27.15 9.82 6.46
N PRO A 49 -26.79 10.20 7.68
CA PRO A 49 -25.72 11.18 7.89
C PRO A 49 -24.34 10.68 7.45
N SER A 50 -24.13 9.37 7.32
CA SER A 50 -22.84 8.79 6.93
C SER A 50 -22.63 8.78 5.42
N SER A 51 -23.56 8.21 4.66
CA SER A 51 -23.50 8.16 3.19
C SER A 51 -24.06 9.41 2.52
N PHE A 52 -24.87 10.17 3.25
CA PHE A 52 -25.69 11.28 2.75
C PHE A 52 -26.68 10.87 1.66
N ASN A 53 -27.01 9.58 1.62
CA ASN A 53 -28.08 9.07 0.76
C ASN A 53 -29.42 9.16 1.46
N ARG A 54 -30.48 9.32 0.67
CA ARG A 54 -31.84 9.25 1.17
C ARG A 54 -32.15 7.81 1.58
N ASN A 55 -32.76 7.64 2.75
CA ASN A 55 -33.11 6.33 3.28
C ASN A 55 -34.59 6.03 2.93
N SER A 56 -34.77 5.14 1.96
CA SER A 56 -36.11 4.76 1.47
C SER A 56 -36.93 3.94 2.47
N SER A 57 -36.31 3.40 3.53
CA SER A 57 -36.97 2.55 4.50
C SER A 57 -37.51 3.32 5.71
N ASN A 58 -37.10 4.57 5.92
CA ASN A 58 -37.53 5.45 7.00
C ASN A 58 -38.42 6.56 6.46
N GLU A 59 -39.55 6.18 5.88
CA GLU A 59 -40.61 7.15 5.62
C GLU A 59 -41.24 7.54 6.96
N CYS A 60 -41.10 8.78 7.37
CA CYS A 60 -41.93 9.38 8.43
C CYS A 60 -43.36 9.46 7.93
N GLY A 61 -44.01 8.31 7.78
CA GLY A 61 -45.34 8.21 7.18
C GLY A 61 -45.38 8.78 5.75
N THR A 62 -46.56 8.92 5.17
CA THR A 62 -46.83 9.56 3.87
C THR A 62 -46.42 11.02 3.80
N SER A 63 -45.90 11.63 4.86
CA SER A 63 -45.55 13.03 4.98
C SER A 63 -44.07 13.35 4.71
N GLY A 64 -43.18 12.36 4.62
CA GLY A 64 -41.72 12.59 4.44
C GLY A 64 -41.36 13.30 3.15
N ASP A 65 -42.12 13.08 2.08
CA ASP A 65 -41.95 13.76 0.82
C ASP A 65 -42.83 15.02 0.67
N VAL A 66 -43.74 15.29 1.59
CA VAL A 66 -44.66 16.42 1.47
C VAL A 66 -43.89 17.75 1.42
N PHE A 67 -42.90 17.94 2.27
CA PHE A 67 -42.13 19.18 2.29
C PHE A 67 -41.26 19.32 1.04
N TYR A 68 -40.61 18.25 0.59
CA TYR A 68 -39.84 18.26 -0.65
C TYR A 68 -40.74 18.54 -1.86
N ASN A 69 -41.85 17.83 -1.99
CA ASN A 69 -42.79 17.97 -3.09
C ASN A 69 -43.48 19.36 -3.11
N ALA A 70 -43.85 19.86 -1.95
CA ALA A 70 -44.40 21.20 -1.80
C ALA A 70 -43.37 22.28 -2.20
N ALA A 71 -42.12 22.13 -1.77
CA ALA A 71 -41.05 23.04 -2.14
C ALA A 71 -40.72 22.99 -3.65
N ALA A 72 -40.69 21.77 -4.21
CA ALA A 72 -40.43 21.57 -5.64
C ALA A 72 -41.52 22.20 -6.52
N ALA A 73 -42.80 22.13 -6.05
CA ALA A 73 -43.94 22.73 -6.75
C ALA A 73 -44.04 24.24 -6.57
N SER A 74 -43.55 24.78 -5.44
CA SER A 74 -43.87 26.19 -5.06
C SER A 74 -42.67 27.13 -5.08
N VAL A 75 -41.41 26.60 -5.12
CA VAL A 75 -40.19 27.41 -5.03
C VAL A 75 -39.34 27.21 -6.27
N SER A 76 -39.29 28.24 -7.09
CA SER A 76 -38.49 28.23 -8.31
C SER A 76 -37.00 28.01 -7.99
N GLY A 77 -36.34 27.08 -8.71
CA GLY A 77 -34.94 26.75 -8.52
C GLY A 77 -34.62 25.81 -7.31
N PHE A 78 -35.63 25.44 -6.51
CA PHE A 78 -35.43 24.59 -5.34
C PHE A 78 -34.73 23.27 -5.68
N THR A 79 -35.25 22.53 -6.65
CA THR A 79 -34.70 21.21 -7.03
C THR A 79 -33.25 21.31 -7.46
N SER A 80 -32.89 22.38 -8.21
CA SER A 80 -31.51 22.62 -8.62
C SER A 80 -30.59 22.89 -7.41
N CYS A 81 -31.00 23.77 -6.50
CA CYS A 81 -30.26 24.07 -5.27
C CYS A 81 -30.11 22.84 -4.38
N TYR A 82 -31.18 22.08 -4.20
CA TYR A 82 -31.19 20.85 -3.38
C TYR A 82 -30.23 19.82 -3.94
N ASN A 83 -30.31 19.51 -5.24
CA ASN A 83 -29.41 18.54 -5.88
C ASN A 83 -27.96 19.02 -5.88
N SER A 84 -27.71 20.31 -6.05
CA SER A 84 -26.38 20.91 -5.97
C SER A 84 -25.76 20.73 -4.59
N LEU A 85 -26.53 21.02 -3.52
CA LEU A 85 -26.08 20.81 -2.14
C LEU A 85 -25.82 19.33 -1.84
N VAL A 86 -26.73 18.44 -2.24
CA VAL A 86 -26.55 16.99 -2.08
C VAL A 86 -25.25 16.53 -2.74
N SER A 87 -25.05 16.91 -4.00
CA SER A 87 -23.85 16.54 -4.77
C SER A 87 -22.57 17.08 -4.15
N ALA A 88 -22.57 18.33 -3.70
CA ALA A 88 -21.44 18.96 -3.03
C ALA A 88 -21.07 18.24 -1.73
N ILE A 89 -22.07 17.91 -0.91
CA ILE A 89 -21.86 17.22 0.36
C ILE A 89 -21.38 15.77 0.14
N GLN A 90 -22.00 15.05 -0.80
CA GLN A 90 -21.56 13.70 -1.16
C GLN A 90 -20.12 13.70 -1.66
N SER A 91 -19.74 14.68 -2.51
CA SER A 91 -18.37 14.85 -2.97
C SER A 91 -17.41 15.18 -1.83
N ALA A 92 -17.85 16.01 -0.87
CA ALA A 92 -17.05 16.35 0.31
C ALA A 92 -16.81 15.15 1.23
N LYS A 93 -17.72 14.19 1.25
CA LYS A 93 -17.62 12.96 2.07
C LYS A 93 -16.86 11.84 1.39
N LYS A 94 -16.54 11.96 0.09
CA LYS A 94 -15.73 10.97 -0.61
C LYS A 94 -14.32 10.89 -0.02
N ILE A 95 -13.89 9.68 0.23
CA ILE A 95 -12.51 9.36 0.62
C ILE A 95 -11.79 8.69 -0.56
N PRO A 96 -10.44 8.64 -0.57
CA PRO A 96 -9.71 7.90 -1.58
C PRO A 96 -10.19 6.44 -1.63
N SER A 97 -10.34 5.89 -2.84
CA SER A 97 -10.98 4.58 -3.05
C SER A 97 -10.22 3.41 -2.40
N PHE A 98 -8.93 3.60 -2.12
CA PHE A 98 -8.08 2.64 -1.42
C PHE A 98 -8.09 2.80 0.11
N CYS A 99 -8.91 3.71 0.66
CA CYS A 99 -9.05 3.94 2.10
C CYS A 99 -10.39 3.44 2.64
N GLY A 100 -10.41 3.13 3.93
CA GLY A 100 -11.63 2.89 4.70
C GLY A 100 -12.08 4.11 5.48
N SER A 101 -13.35 4.16 5.83
CA SER A 101 -13.94 5.26 6.63
C SER A 101 -13.64 5.15 8.13
N SER A 102 -13.12 4.01 8.59
CA SER A 102 -12.72 3.78 9.98
C SER A 102 -11.39 3.04 10.05
N SER A 103 -10.69 3.15 11.16
CA SER A 103 -9.44 2.41 11.40
C SER A 103 -9.65 0.90 11.44
N SER A 104 -10.83 0.43 11.86
CA SER A 104 -11.19 -0.99 11.88
C SER A 104 -11.39 -1.56 10.47
N ASN A 105 -11.85 -0.75 9.52
CA ASN A 105 -12.09 -1.12 8.12
C ASN A 105 -11.00 -0.61 7.17
N ALA A 106 -9.80 -0.36 7.69
CA ALA A 106 -8.66 0.12 6.90
C ALA A 106 -8.19 -0.95 5.89
N PRO A 107 -8.34 -0.75 4.57
CA PRO A 107 -7.82 -1.66 3.56
C PRO A 107 -6.30 -1.71 3.58
N THR A 108 -5.72 -2.82 3.09
CA THR A 108 -4.27 -3.00 3.06
C THR A 108 -3.72 -2.81 1.66
N ILE A 109 -2.74 -1.92 1.53
CA ILE A 109 -1.96 -1.70 0.30
C ILE A 109 -0.72 -2.60 0.38
N GLN A 110 -0.56 -3.48 -0.60
CA GLN A 110 0.59 -4.36 -0.69
C GLN A 110 1.75 -3.65 -1.41
N LEU A 111 2.94 -3.63 -0.79
CA LEU A 111 4.16 -3.15 -1.45
C LEU A 111 4.81 -4.26 -2.29
N SER A 112 5.54 -3.86 -3.31
CA SER A 112 6.49 -4.69 -4.07
C SER A 112 7.90 -4.25 -3.71
N GLY A 113 8.59 -5.03 -2.87
CA GLY A 113 9.84 -4.58 -2.25
C GLY A 113 9.61 -3.43 -1.26
N ASP A 114 10.38 -2.36 -1.42
CA ASP A 114 10.29 -1.17 -0.56
C ASP A 114 9.40 -0.06 -1.14
N THR A 115 8.72 -0.31 -2.25
CA THR A 115 7.84 0.66 -2.91
C THR A 115 6.46 0.07 -3.22
N GLY A 116 5.48 0.94 -3.37
CA GLY A 116 4.14 0.59 -3.81
C GLY A 116 3.34 1.81 -4.22
N SER A 117 2.18 1.58 -4.78
CA SER A 117 1.27 2.66 -5.16
C SER A 117 -0.19 2.24 -5.00
N ALA A 118 -1.06 3.21 -4.83
CA ALA A 118 -2.50 3.02 -4.82
C ALA A 118 -3.18 4.10 -5.68
N TYR A 119 -4.01 3.66 -6.61
CA TYR A 119 -4.77 4.56 -7.49
C TYR A 119 -6.12 4.89 -6.86
N ASP A 120 -6.43 6.17 -6.82
CA ASP A 120 -7.72 6.69 -6.35
C ASP A 120 -8.69 6.86 -7.51
N SER A 121 -9.62 5.92 -7.68
CA SER A 121 -10.69 5.98 -8.68
C SER A 121 -11.78 7.01 -8.33
N ASN A 122 -11.84 7.47 -7.07
CA ASN A 122 -12.79 8.51 -6.65
C ASN A 122 -12.34 9.92 -7.04
N GLY A 123 -11.06 10.09 -7.44
CA GLY A 123 -10.52 11.37 -7.91
C GLY A 123 -10.38 12.45 -6.82
N VAL A 124 -10.33 12.07 -5.55
CA VAL A 124 -10.29 13.01 -4.41
C VAL A 124 -8.93 13.08 -3.71
N LEU A 125 -7.93 12.33 -4.19
CA LEU A 125 -6.61 12.22 -3.57
C LEU A 125 -5.91 13.57 -3.36
N SER A 126 -6.09 14.52 -4.29
CA SER A 126 -5.51 15.87 -4.19
C SER A 126 -5.95 16.61 -2.93
N ASN A 127 -7.14 16.32 -2.43
CA ASN A 127 -7.76 16.96 -1.26
C ASN A 127 -7.28 16.38 0.07
N PHE A 128 -6.51 15.29 0.06
CA PHE A 128 -6.05 14.61 1.27
C PHE A 128 -4.57 14.83 1.52
N SER A 129 -4.21 15.01 2.78
CA SER A 129 -2.84 15.07 3.26
C SER A 129 -2.46 13.74 3.92
N PHE A 130 -1.21 13.31 3.74
CA PHE A 130 -0.64 12.09 4.28
C PHE A 130 0.58 12.47 5.12
N SER A 131 0.61 12.06 6.37
CA SER A 131 1.76 12.30 7.24
C SER A 131 2.81 11.20 7.04
N ASN A 132 4.03 11.59 6.70
CA ASN A 132 5.18 10.70 6.68
C ASN A 132 5.50 10.22 8.11
N GLY A 133 5.91 8.99 8.26
CA GLY A 133 6.24 8.38 9.55
C GLY A 133 5.92 6.89 9.59
N ASN A 134 6.10 6.27 10.75
CA ASN A 134 5.84 4.86 10.98
C ASN A 134 6.46 3.93 9.91
N GLY A 135 7.66 4.28 9.44
CA GLY A 135 8.39 3.50 8.43
C GLY A 135 7.93 3.72 6.98
N ALA A 136 7.10 4.72 6.71
CA ALA A 136 6.63 5.02 5.35
C ALA A 136 6.74 6.51 5.00
N ARG A 137 6.97 6.80 3.73
CA ARG A 137 6.90 8.12 3.10
C ARG A 137 5.89 8.08 1.97
N PHE A 138 5.13 9.16 1.83
CA PHE A 138 4.07 9.31 0.85
C PHE A 138 4.34 10.47 -0.10
N SER A 139 4.01 10.26 -1.38
CA SER A 139 3.97 11.32 -2.40
C SER A 139 2.79 11.10 -3.32
N LYS A 140 2.28 12.17 -3.92
CA LYS A 140 1.12 12.11 -4.83
C LYS A 140 1.56 12.45 -6.25
N SER A 141 1.02 11.72 -7.22
CA SER A 141 1.16 12.01 -8.65
C SER A 141 -0.21 11.81 -9.32
N GLY A 142 -0.89 12.92 -9.61
CA GLY A 142 -2.29 12.86 -10.06
C GLY A 142 -3.16 12.14 -9.03
N ASN A 143 -3.86 11.10 -9.47
CA ASN A 143 -4.71 10.27 -8.61
C ASN A 143 -3.96 9.06 -8.01
N THR A 144 -2.64 9.03 -8.07
CA THR A 144 -1.84 7.93 -7.53
C THR A 144 -1.10 8.37 -6.27
N LEU A 145 -1.31 7.63 -5.18
CA LEU A 145 -0.48 7.70 -3.98
C LEU A 145 0.72 6.77 -4.17
N ASN A 146 1.94 7.33 -4.14
CA ASN A 146 3.17 6.57 -4.14
C ASN A 146 3.65 6.40 -2.70
N ILE A 147 4.09 5.20 -2.37
CA ILE A 147 4.52 4.79 -1.04
C ILE A 147 5.95 4.29 -1.12
N THR A 148 6.81 4.80 -0.24
CA THR A 148 8.18 4.32 -0.08
C THR A 148 8.38 3.90 1.38
N LYS A 149 8.80 2.67 1.59
CA LYS A 149 9.19 2.17 2.91
C LYS A 149 10.53 2.80 3.30
N THR A 150 10.59 3.38 4.49
CA THR A 150 11.78 4.05 5.04
C THR A 150 12.26 3.40 6.33
N GLY A 151 11.52 2.42 6.84
CA GLY A 151 11.82 1.69 8.07
C GLY A 151 10.89 0.50 8.27
N SER A 152 10.88 -0.08 9.45
CA SER A 152 9.96 -1.17 9.77
C SER A 152 8.52 -0.67 9.85
N ILE A 153 7.61 -1.39 9.19
CA ILE A 153 6.17 -1.14 9.22
C ILE A 153 5.52 -2.33 9.93
N SER A 154 4.81 -2.10 11.04
CA SER A 154 4.03 -3.14 11.70
C SER A 154 2.74 -3.40 10.91
N GLU A 155 2.32 -4.66 10.78
CA GLU A 155 1.05 -5.03 10.12
C GLU A 155 -0.19 -4.44 10.81
N SER A 156 -0.08 -4.10 12.10
CA SER A 156 -1.14 -3.43 12.87
C SER A 156 -1.18 -1.91 12.65
N THR A 157 -0.17 -1.32 12.02
CA THR A 157 -0.11 0.14 11.80
C THR A 157 -1.19 0.60 10.85
N VAL A 158 -2.04 1.51 11.33
CA VAL A 158 -3.04 2.19 10.52
C VAL A 158 -2.52 3.59 10.19
N PHE A 159 -2.47 3.89 8.91
CA PHE A 159 -2.14 5.22 8.40
C PHE A 159 -3.41 6.03 8.18
N THR A 160 -3.32 7.33 8.42
CA THR A 160 -4.44 8.25 8.28
C THR A 160 -4.17 9.25 7.17
N ALA A 161 -5.11 9.36 6.24
CA ALA A 161 -5.21 10.46 5.30
C ALA A 161 -6.24 11.46 5.83
N THR A 162 -5.91 12.75 5.85
CA THR A 162 -6.78 13.78 6.40
C THR A 162 -7.12 14.81 5.33
N ARG A 163 -8.40 15.11 5.18
CA ARG A 163 -8.90 16.22 4.38
C ARG A 163 -9.38 17.32 5.32
N TYR A 164 -8.83 18.51 5.14
CA TYR A 164 -9.38 19.71 5.78
C TYR A 164 -10.45 20.30 4.86
N LEU A 165 -11.62 20.56 5.42
CA LEU A 165 -12.64 21.29 4.69
C LEU A 165 -12.17 22.73 4.49
N PRO A 166 -12.37 23.32 3.29
CA PRO A 166 -11.86 24.66 3.04
C PRO A 166 -12.52 25.68 3.97
N SER A 167 -11.69 26.49 4.60
CA SER A 167 -11.96 27.76 5.30
C SER A 167 -13.07 27.85 6.34
N ALA A 168 -13.59 26.74 6.85
CA ALA A 168 -14.45 26.77 8.03
C ALA A 168 -13.64 26.43 9.30
N SER A 169 -12.45 27.00 9.43
CA SER A 169 -11.69 26.89 10.68
C SER A 169 -12.51 27.57 11.79
N ASN A 170 -12.96 26.77 12.73
CA ASN A 170 -13.65 27.17 13.95
C ASN A 170 -15.14 27.52 13.83
N SER A 171 -15.95 26.83 13.03
CA SER A 171 -17.38 27.04 13.09
C SER A 171 -18.09 25.96 13.92
N SER A 172 -18.79 26.36 14.94
CA SER A 172 -19.81 25.60 15.63
C SER A 172 -21.20 26.03 15.13
N TYR A 173 -22.19 25.18 15.27
CA TYR A 173 -23.57 25.58 15.00
C TYR A 173 -24.28 25.87 16.31
N ASN A 174 -25.13 26.90 16.32
CA ASN A 174 -26.04 27.20 17.42
C ASN A 174 -27.45 26.70 17.07
N VAL A 175 -28.02 26.01 18.00
CA VAL A 175 -29.43 25.64 17.94
C VAL A 175 -30.20 26.64 18.80
N TRP A 176 -31.07 27.41 18.18
CA TRP A 176 -31.91 28.37 18.88
C TRP A 176 -33.27 27.76 19.18
N TYR A 177 -33.52 27.51 20.44
CA TYR A 177 -34.82 27.10 20.91
C TYR A 177 -35.63 28.33 21.30
N MET A 178 -36.80 28.48 20.70
CA MET A 178 -37.78 29.40 21.22
C MET A 178 -38.76 28.64 22.11
N SER A 179 -38.99 29.12 23.33
CA SER A 179 -39.96 28.53 24.25
C SER A 179 -41.37 28.85 23.78
N GLY A 180 -42.11 27.84 23.35
CA GLY A 180 -43.51 27.95 22.92
C GLY A 180 -43.80 26.97 21.76
N SER A 181 -44.97 26.37 21.77
CA SER A 181 -45.41 25.34 20.80
C SER A 181 -45.61 25.88 19.36
N SER A 182 -45.49 27.18 19.17
CA SER A 182 -45.75 27.83 17.88
C SER A 182 -44.49 28.28 17.14
N TYR A 183 -43.29 28.02 17.69
CA TYR A 183 -42.05 28.50 17.11
C TYR A 183 -41.17 27.34 16.63
N GLN A 184 -40.64 27.50 15.42
CA GLN A 184 -39.74 26.54 14.83
C GLN A 184 -38.32 26.75 15.37
N THR A 185 -37.65 25.66 15.78
CA THR A 185 -36.23 25.65 16.12
C THR A 185 -35.41 26.05 14.90
N THR A 186 -34.56 27.05 15.05
CA THR A 186 -33.64 27.49 14.00
C THR A 186 -32.21 27.06 14.30
N ILE A 187 -31.50 26.69 13.26
CA ILE A 187 -30.09 26.33 13.35
C ILE A 187 -29.29 27.35 12.54
N SER A 188 -28.31 27.95 13.16
CA SER A 188 -27.38 28.88 12.47
C SER A 188 -25.94 28.40 12.59
N LEU A 189 -25.16 28.64 11.54
CA LEU A 189 -23.71 28.40 11.57
C LEU A 189 -23.04 29.54 12.36
N TYR A 190 -22.32 29.19 13.40
CA TYR A 190 -21.50 30.12 14.16
C TYR A 190 -20.17 29.45 14.45
N ASN A 191 -19.17 29.63 13.62
CA ASN A 191 -17.89 28.97 13.79
C ASN A 191 -17.90 27.43 13.61
N ALA A 192 -17.78 26.92 12.40
CA ALA A 192 -17.66 25.49 12.18
C ALA A 192 -16.21 25.03 12.41
N GLY A 193 -15.96 24.37 13.52
CA GLY A 193 -14.71 23.65 13.74
C GLY A 193 -14.52 22.64 12.61
N SER A 194 -13.38 22.67 11.95
CA SER A 194 -13.02 21.68 10.94
C SER A 194 -12.76 20.34 11.62
N SER A 195 -13.77 19.52 11.79
CA SER A 195 -13.52 18.09 11.94
C SER A 195 -13.03 17.61 10.57
N GLY A 196 -11.72 17.41 10.43
CA GLY A 196 -11.16 16.88 9.19
C GLY A 196 -11.80 15.53 8.87
N LEU A 197 -12.09 15.29 7.59
CA LEU A 197 -12.48 13.97 7.14
C LEU A 197 -11.24 13.07 7.16
N ASN A 198 -11.25 12.05 7.99
CA ASN A 198 -10.19 11.06 8.08
C ASN A 198 -10.53 9.83 7.25
N ALA A 199 -9.53 9.31 6.55
CA ALA A 199 -9.58 8.05 5.83
C ALA A 199 -8.37 7.19 6.23
N TYR A 200 -8.56 5.88 6.26
CA TYR A 200 -7.63 4.96 6.90
C TYR A 200 -7.19 3.86 5.95
N PHE A 201 -5.91 3.50 6.00
CA PHE A 201 -5.36 2.37 5.25
C PHE A 201 -4.21 1.72 6.02
N LYS A 202 -3.85 0.52 5.61
CA LYS A 202 -2.68 -0.22 6.11
C LYS A 202 -1.71 -0.46 4.98
N ILE A 203 -0.46 -0.74 5.33
CA ILE A 203 0.58 -1.10 4.38
C ILE A 203 1.15 -2.45 4.79
N LYS A 204 1.26 -3.36 3.84
CA LYS A 204 1.97 -4.62 4.01
C LYS A 204 3.17 -4.64 3.08
N ALA A 205 4.35 -4.57 3.68
CA ALA A 205 5.60 -4.77 2.96
C ALA A 205 5.88 -6.28 2.83
N PRO A 206 6.50 -6.74 1.72
CA PRO A 206 6.94 -8.11 1.64
C PRO A 206 7.99 -8.39 2.72
N SER A 207 7.91 -9.57 3.28
CA SER A 207 8.90 -10.05 4.24
C SER A 207 10.13 -10.50 3.48
N LEU A 208 11.16 -9.64 3.39
CA LEU A 208 12.39 -9.91 2.67
C LEU A 208 13.51 -10.31 3.64
N GLY A 209 14.36 -11.26 3.21
CA GLY A 209 15.59 -11.63 3.88
C GLY A 209 16.73 -11.85 2.89
N ASN A 210 17.89 -12.26 3.41
CA ASN A 210 19.12 -12.36 2.62
C ASN A 210 19.76 -13.74 2.79
N ILE A 211 20.63 -14.09 1.84
CA ILE A 211 21.55 -15.23 1.94
C ILE A 211 22.98 -14.69 1.98
N SER A 212 23.80 -15.24 2.88
CA SER A 212 25.26 -15.11 2.86
C SER A 212 25.85 -16.50 2.62
N LEU A 213 26.45 -16.69 1.44
CA LEU A 213 27.05 -17.95 1.04
C LEU A 213 28.58 -17.90 1.20
N THR A 214 29.13 -19.00 1.73
CA THR A 214 30.57 -19.21 1.82
C THR A 214 30.92 -20.48 1.05
N LYS A 215 31.83 -20.33 0.07
CA LYS A 215 32.44 -21.41 -0.66
C LYS A 215 33.82 -21.71 -0.09
N THR A 216 34.10 -22.98 0.14
CA THR A 216 35.43 -23.48 0.55
C THR A 216 35.82 -24.67 -0.32
N THR A 217 37.13 -24.89 -0.45
CA THR A 217 37.75 -26.02 -1.14
C THR A 217 38.71 -26.72 -0.18
N GLU A 218 39.04 -27.96 -0.47
CA GLU A 218 39.93 -28.78 0.37
C GLU A 218 41.32 -28.17 0.59
N ASP A 219 41.88 -27.55 -0.44
CA ASP A 219 43.18 -26.92 -0.41
C ASP A 219 43.17 -25.42 -0.13
N GLY A 220 41.97 -24.85 0.07
CA GLY A 220 41.79 -23.42 0.31
C GLY A 220 41.99 -22.53 -0.91
N ASN A 221 42.19 -23.09 -2.09
CA ASN A 221 42.43 -22.39 -3.34
C ASN A 221 41.20 -22.33 -4.24
N ASN A 222 41.27 -21.51 -5.31
CA ASN A 222 40.22 -21.45 -6.33
C ASN A 222 38.81 -21.17 -5.79
N LEU A 223 38.67 -20.20 -4.88
CA LEU A 223 37.43 -19.84 -4.23
C LEU A 223 36.54 -18.98 -5.09
N SER A 224 37.06 -18.32 -6.12
CA SER A 224 36.32 -17.42 -7.02
C SER A 224 35.64 -18.17 -8.16
N GLY A 225 34.56 -17.57 -8.69
CA GLY A 225 33.94 -18.01 -9.95
C GLY A 225 32.96 -19.18 -9.78
N TRP A 226 32.68 -19.70 -8.58
CA TRP A 226 31.68 -20.73 -8.36
C TRP A 226 30.29 -20.17 -8.52
N LYS A 227 29.49 -20.79 -9.39
CA LYS A 227 28.15 -20.37 -9.75
C LYS A 227 27.10 -21.00 -8.85
N PHE A 228 26.14 -20.21 -8.40
CA PHE A 228 25.04 -20.65 -7.55
C PHE A 228 23.70 -20.14 -8.07
N GLY A 229 22.72 -21.01 -8.16
CA GLY A 229 21.33 -20.68 -8.44
C GLY A 229 20.47 -20.86 -7.20
N ILE A 230 19.43 -20.03 -7.07
CA ILE A 230 18.43 -20.09 -6.01
C ILE A 230 17.10 -20.51 -6.66
N TYR A 231 16.53 -21.62 -6.17
CA TYR A 231 15.35 -22.26 -6.75
C TYR A 231 14.23 -22.33 -5.74
N SER A 232 12.98 -22.35 -6.23
CA SER A 232 11.80 -22.54 -5.39
C SER A 232 11.44 -23.99 -5.12
N ASP A 233 12.05 -24.94 -5.84
CA ASP A 233 11.74 -26.37 -5.77
C ASP A 233 13.03 -27.22 -5.57
N ALA A 234 12.87 -28.38 -4.94
CA ALA A 234 13.98 -29.30 -4.64
C ALA A 234 14.62 -29.92 -5.89
N ALA A 235 13.88 -30.01 -6.99
CA ALA A 235 14.40 -30.52 -8.27
C ALA A 235 15.24 -29.45 -9.00
N CYS A 236 15.22 -28.19 -8.52
CA CYS A 236 15.90 -27.05 -9.12
C CYS A 236 15.51 -26.83 -10.58
N THR A 237 14.21 -26.89 -10.87
CA THR A 237 13.63 -26.60 -12.17
C THR A 237 13.19 -25.15 -12.30
N ASN A 238 12.79 -24.51 -11.19
CA ASN A 238 12.28 -23.14 -11.17
C ASN A 238 13.30 -22.19 -10.53
N LEU A 239 14.14 -21.58 -11.36
CA LEU A 239 15.12 -20.58 -10.93
C LEU A 239 14.42 -19.30 -10.48
N VAL A 240 14.61 -18.92 -9.22
CA VAL A 240 14.06 -17.69 -8.63
C VAL A 240 15.05 -16.54 -8.79
N SER A 241 16.36 -16.81 -8.61
CA SER A 241 17.38 -15.77 -8.63
C SER A 241 18.75 -16.37 -8.96
N GLY A 242 19.58 -15.62 -9.67
CA GLY A 242 20.90 -16.04 -10.13
C GLY A 242 20.95 -16.39 -11.64
N PRO A 243 22.01 -17.11 -12.10
CA PRO A 243 23.14 -17.56 -11.30
C PRO A 243 24.05 -16.44 -10.81
N TYR A 244 24.58 -16.59 -9.60
CA TYR A 244 25.54 -15.69 -8.97
C TYR A 244 26.90 -16.37 -8.86
N THR A 245 27.99 -15.58 -8.78
CA THR A 245 29.35 -16.10 -8.66
C THR A 245 30.01 -15.66 -7.37
N THR A 246 30.85 -16.53 -6.79
CA THR A 246 31.66 -16.19 -5.62
C THR A 246 32.82 -15.25 -5.99
N ASN A 247 33.18 -14.39 -5.06
CA ASN A 247 34.38 -13.55 -5.14
C ASN A 247 35.68 -14.30 -4.78
N SER A 248 36.81 -13.61 -4.79
CA SER A 248 38.14 -14.18 -4.45
C SER A 248 38.23 -14.80 -3.05
N ASN A 249 37.36 -14.39 -2.13
CA ASN A 249 37.30 -14.92 -0.77
C ASN A 249 36.25 -16.04 -0.60
N GLY A 250 35.71 -16.55 -1.70
CA GLY A 250 34.63 -17.54 -1.70
C GLY A 250 33.30 -17.03 -1.17
N LYS A 251 33.08 -15.72 -1.15
CA LYS A 251 31.86 -15.12 -0.61
C LYS A 251 30.90 -14.70 -1.70
N LEU A 252 29.60 -14.88 -1.39
CA LEU A 252 28.48 -14.44 -2.21
C LEU A 252 27.37 -13.98 -1.28
N SER A 253 26.74 -12.85 -1.60
CA SER A 253 25.56 -12.33 -0.88
C SER A 253 24.41 -12.09 -1.85
N VAL A 254 23.21 -12.53 -1.46
CA VAL A 254 21.98 -12.29 -2.18
C VAL A 254 20.98 -11.63 -1.22
N SER A 255 20.41 -10.52 -1.63
CA SER A 255 19.47 -9.75 -0.82
C SER A 255 18.10 -9.68 -1.50
N GLY A 256 17.07 -9.37 -0.70
CA GLY A 256 15.74 -9.11 -1.22
C GLY A 256 14.93 -10.35 -1.60
N LEU A 257 15.27 -11.52 -1.06
CA LEU A 257 14.47 -12.72 -1.24
C LEU A 257 13.23 -12.68 -0.32
N THR A 258 12.07 -13.00 -0.87
CA THR A 258 10.84 -13.14 -0.08
C THR A 258 11.03 -14.24 0.97
N ALA A 259 10.49 -14.03 2.17
CA ALA A 259 10.52 -15.05 3.21
C ALA A 259 9.84 -16.34 2.72
N GLY A 260 10.51 -17.48 2.92
CA GLY A 260 10.06 -18.76 2.40
C GLY A 260 11.16 -19.81 2.38
N THR A 261 10.85 -20.95 1.79
CA THR A 261 11.81 -22.05 1.59
C THR A 261 12.37 -22.00 0.17
N TYR A 262 13.69 -22.11 0.06
CA TYR A 262 14.43 -22.15 -1.19
C TYR A 262 15.45 -23.26 -1.20
N TYR A 263 15.99 -23.53 -2.38
CA TYR A 263 17.06 -24.51 -2.62
C TYR A 263 18.21 -23.82 -3.32
N VAL A 264 19.37 -23.82 -2.68
CA VAL A 264 20.60 -23.25 -3.20
C VAL A 264 21.39 -24.38 -3.87
N LYS A 265 21.67 -24.23 -5.15
CA LYS A 265 22.39 -25.23 -5.96
C LYS A 265 23.70 -24.67 -6.48
N GLU A 266 24.78 -25.39 -6.24
CA GLU A 266 26.05 -25.18 -6.92
C GLU A 266 25.96 -25.70 -8.36
N LEU A 267 26.36 -24.86 -9.32
CA LEU A 267 26.29 -25.12 -10.77
C LEU A 267 27.67 -25.32 -11.43
N GLY A 268 28.73 -25.45 -10.63
CA GLY A 268 30.12 -25.52 -11.09
C GLY A 268 30.82 -24.17 -11.13
N ASN A 269 32.07 -24.17 -11.63
CA ASN A 269 32.90 -22.96 -11.76
C ASN A 269 32.71 -22.31 -13.13
N THR A 270 33.04 -21.01 -13.25
CA THR A 270 33.10 -20.30 -14.52
C THR A 270 34.28 -20.76 -15.38
N ASP A 271 35.37 -21.21 -14.77
CA ASP A 271 36.53 -21.84 -15.43
C ASP A 271 36.35 -23.37 -15.39
N SER A 272 36.24 -23.99 -16.56
CA SER A 272 36.07 -25.43 -16.72
C SER A 272 37.24 -26.25 -16.21
N ASN A 273 38.46 -25.69 -16.23
CA ASN A 273 39.65 -26.36 -15.71
C ASN A 273 39.58 -26.44 -14.17
N ILE A 274 39.15 -25.34 -13.53
CA ILE A 274 38.94 -25.32 -12.08
C ILE A 274 37.79 -26.26 -11.71
N ASP A 275 36.68 -26.22 -12.46
CA ASP A 275 35.52 -27.10 -12.23
C ASP A 275 35.93 -28.58 -12.26
N ALA A 276 36.77 -28.99 -13.22
CA ALA A 276 37.24 -30.36 -13.33
C ALA A 276 38.17 -30.81 -12.19
N LEU A 277 38.78 -29.88 -11.46
CA LEU A 277 39.70 -30.18 -10.36
C LEU A 277 38.96 -30.53 -9.04
N TYR A 278 37.70 -30.24 -8.94
CA TYR A 278 36.94 -30.36 -7.68
C TYR A 278 35.57 -31.01 -7.89
N SER A 279 35.08 -31.64 -6.83
CA SER A 279 33.74 -32.16 -6.76
C SER A 279 33.01 -31.64 -5.49
N CYS A 280 31.77 -31.24 -5.65
CA CYS A 280 30.96 -30.78 -4.51
C CYS A 280 30.76 -31.92 -3.50
N ALA A 281 31.23 -31.72 -2.30
CA ALA A 281 31.11 -32.67 -1.19
C ALA A 281 30.03 -32.31 -0.19
N SER A 282 29.44 -31.10 -0.34
CA SER A 282 28.25 -30.69 0.39
C SER A 282 26.98 -31.27 -0.22
N THR A 283 25.91 -31.36 0.56
CA THR A 283 24.56 -31.60 0.00
C THR A 283 24.26 -30.54 -1.09
N ASN A 284 23.89 -31.00 -2.28
CA ASN A 284 23.62 -30.13 -3.41
C ASN A 284 22.37 -30.60 -4.16
N PRO A 285 21.24 -29.88 -4.15
CA PRO A 285 21.05 -28.55 -3.55
C PRO A 285 20.88 -28.57 -2.01
N GLN A 286 21.16 -27.44 -1.36
CA GLN A 286 20.85 -27.22 0.06
C GLN A 286 19.52 -26.50 0.22
N ARG A 287 18.64 -27.06 1.07
CA ARG A 287 17.40 -26.43 1.48
C ARG A 287 17.69 -25.33 2.50
N VAL A 288 17.18 -24.12 2.26
CA VAL A 288 17.35 -22.96 3.13
C VAL A 288 15.99 -22.30 3.42
N THR A 289 15.85 -21.72 4.61
CA THR A 289 14.68 -20.93 4.98
C THR A 289 15.07 -19.48 5.11
N ILE A 290 14.42 -18.63 4.32
CA ILE A 290 14.59 -17.17 4.38
C ILE A 290 13.57 -16.61 5.35
N THR A 291 14.05 -15.86 6.33
CA THR A 291 13.23 -15.19 7.35
C THR A 291 13.33 -13.67 7.15
N SER A 292 12.21 -12.98 7.30
CA SER A 292 12.14 -11.52 7.18
C SER A 292 13.17 -10.81 8.06
N GLY A 293 13.89 -9.87 7.45
CA GLY A 293 14.90 -9.04 8.12
C GLY A 293 16.17 -9.79 8.55
N ARG A 294 16.31 -11.07 8.20
CA ARG A 294 17.47 -11.89 8.60
C ARG A 294 18.31 -12.31 7.41
N THR A 295 19.58 -12.57 7.69
CA THR A 295 20.51 -13.21 6.74
C THR A 295 20.67 -14.67 7.11
N THR A 296 20.36 -15.55 6.16
CA THR A 296 20.58 -17.00 6.29
C THR A 296 21.97 -17.34 5.75
N SER A 297 22.79 -18.01 6.57
CA SER A 297 24.11 -18.45 6.16
C SER A 297 24.07 -19.84 5.52
N VAL A 298 24.80 -19.99 4.42
CA VAL A 298 24.93 -21.25 3.66
C VAL A 298 26.39 -21.49 3.34
N SER A 299 26.86 -22.73 3.42
CA SER A 299 28.22 -23.07 3.08
C SER A 299 28.30 -24.27 2.15
N PHE A 300 29.18 -24.17 1.14
CA PHE A 300 29.49 -25.25 0.22
C PHE A 300 30.98 -25.57 0.28
N TYR A 301 31.28 -26.85 0.32
CA TYR A 301 32.64 -27.38 0.36
C TYR A 301 32.85 -28.29 -0.83
N ASN A 302 33.98 -28.12 -1.53
CA ASN A 302 34.40 -28.99 -2.61
C ASN A 302 35.71 -29.71 -2.24
N LYS A 303 35.73 -30.99 -2.49
CA LYS A 303 36.90 -31.83 -2.42
C LYS A 303 37.70 -31.76 -3.75
N ARG A 304 39.01 -31.82 -3.65
CA ARG A 304 39.86 -31.98 -4.79
C ARG A 304 39.73 -33.37 -5.39
N ASN A 305 39.60 -33.44 -6.69
CA ASN A 305 39.59 -34.72 -7.40
C ASN A 305 41.01 -35.27 -7.46
N THR A 306 41.17 -36.50 -7.05
CA THR A 306 42.45 -37.22 -7.10
C THR A 306 42.38 -38.29 -8.17
N GLY A 307 43.45 -38.39 -8.94
CA GLY A 307 43.65 -39.45 -9.92
C GLY A 307 44.82 -40.35 -9.54
N SER A 308 44.86 -41.50 -10.13
CA SER A 308 46.01 -42.39 -10.03
C SER A 308 46.68 -42.58 -11.37
N VAL A 309 48.01 -42.63 -11.39
CA VAL A 309 48.79 -42.94 -12.58
C VAL A 309 49.43 -44.31 -12.40
N GLN A 310 49.16 -45.20 -13.32
CA GLN A 310 49.85 -46.46 -13.43
C GLN A 310 50.93 -46.36 -14.49
N LEU A 311 52.16 -46.58 -14.10
CA LEU A 311 53.31 -46.51 -15.00
C LEU A 311 53.86 -47.93 -15.21
N MET A 312 54.11 -48.25 -16.46
CA MET A 312 54.75 -49.52 -16.85
C MET A 312 56.05 -49.20 -17.62
N LYS A 313 57.17 -49.64 -17.08
CA LYS A 313 58.42 -49.59 -17.77
C LYS A 313 58.58 -50.79 -18.71
N LYS A 314 58.93 -50.55 -19.95
CA LYS A 314 59.23 -51.58 -20.94
C LYS A 314 60.64 -51.36 -21.51
N THR A 315 61.34 -52.44 -21.80
CA THR A 315 62.57 -52.47 -22.55
C THR A 315 62.32 -53.31 -23.80
N ASN A 316 63.12 -53.13 -24.82
CA ASN A 316 63.02 -53.89 -26.08
C ASN A 316 63.34 -55.39 -25.93
N THR A 317 64.08 -55.74 -24.88
CA THR A 317 64.42 -57.13 -24.58
C THR A 317 63.56 -57.76 -23.55
N GLY A 318 62.69 -56.98 -22.84
CA GLY A 318 61.90 -57.46 -21.67
C GLY A 318 62.68 -57.65 -20.40
N GLU A 319 64.00 -57.35 -20.40
CA GLU A 319 64.93 -57.51 -19.26
C GLU A 319 65.26 -56.14 -18.64
N ASN A 320 65.87 -56.17 -17.42
CA ASN A 320 66.27 -54.97 -16.67
C ASN A 320 65.14 -53.95 -16.43
N LEU A 321 64.00 -54.46 -16.02
CA LEU A 321 62.82 -53.67 -15.73
C LEU A 321 62.82 -52.97 -14.36
N GLY A 322 63.73 -53.44 -13.45
CA GLY A 322 63.83 -52.88 -12.10
C GLY A 322 64.82 -51.71 -12.00
N GLY A 323 64.77 -50.92 -10.94
CA GLY A 323 65.71 -49.85 -10.61
C GLY A 323 65.56 -48.51 -11.39
N TRP A 324 64.58 -48.42 -12.29
CA TRP A 324 64.30 -47.18 -12.98
C TRP A 324 63.58 -46.17 -12.10
N LYS A 325 64.16 -44.99 -12.02
CA LYS A 325 63.54 -43.88 -11.29
C LYS A 325 62.62 -43.11 -12.24
N ILE A 326 61.35 -42.96 -11.83
CA ILE A 326 60.33 -42.24 -12.58
C ILE A 326 59.83 -41.13 -11.69
N GLY A 327 59.80 -39.92 -12.18
CA GLY A 327 59.28 -38.73 -11.52
C GLY A 327 57.98 -38.26 -12.20
N LEU A 328 57.04 -37.83 -11.41
CA LEU A 328 55.85 -37.10 -11.87
C LEU A 328 56.10 -35.61 -11.60
N TYR A 329 55.99 -34.81 -12.64
CA TYR A 329 56.19 -33.36 -12.58
C TYR A 329 54.89 -32.66 -12.93
N THR A 330 54.62 -31.47 -12.32
CA THR A 330 53.49 -30.57 -12.60
C THR A 330 53.94 -29.44 -13.50
#